data_1dab2f31b2abb87490b50a90b00685e0
#
_entry.id   1dab2f31b2abb87490b50a90b00685e0
#
_cell.length_a   1.000
_cell.length_b   1.000
_cell.length_c   1.000
_cell.angle_alpha   90.00
_cell.angle_beta   90.00
_cell.angle_gamma   90.00
#
_symmetry.space_group_name_H-M   'P 1'
#
loop_
_entity.id
_entity.type
_entity.pdbx_description
1 polymer ?
#
loop_
_entity_poly.entity_id
_entity_poly.type
_entity_poly.pdbx_seq_one_letter_code
_entity_poly.pdbx_strand_id
1 'polypeptide(L)'
;MTEKMQARRVQNPINGLCAVLPKNNEVMLMKISENCYKLENTANPISPNVFCADPTGVEYNGRLYIYGTNDHQEYEAVGDDGKNDYVHIKSIVMLSTDDMVNWEYHGFIDIAKIAPWIVNSWAPSITSRVEADGKTHFYLYFSNSGCGVGVLTAEHPLGPWSDPLGKPLIYQNMPGLENCPAPFDPGVCLDENGTGWLAFGGGTPPASNTLHTNIPKIVRLGKDMLSFDSDFVPIDAPYFFEASELNYENGTFIYTYSTDWQSRENWNRTDVPAPGICSMGCMTSKTPLDPESWQFKGGFFLNAGDSGMDWCNNHTHLIEYKGTRYILHHTLHIQERTKTKGGFRCMCVDLLPYTDTEFPVTKATREGVTQTQPLDPYKAHSGAEMFTCADMWYEQISTGKMAVKSLAEGAWTYIKGVDFGKGTEKLLITAKGMGVIELRLDDRNAEPLGVIELANDGFDKISVVLPTKITGIHNVYFAFSSKDICLERWQAERKE
;
A
#
# COMPACT_ATOMS: atom_id res chain seq x y z
N MET A 1 34.41 31.47 -38.56
CA MET A 1 35.48 31.37 -37.55
C MET A 1 34.86 30.66 -36.34
N THR A 2 35.19 29.38 -36.24
CA THR A 2 34.65 28.45 -35.20
C THR A 2 35.67 28.40 -34.06
N GLU A 3 35.37 28.99 -32.93
CA GLU A 3 36.17 28.79 -31.72
C GLU A 3 35.76 27.50 -31.05
N LYS A 4 36.73 26.58 -30.99
CA LYS A 4 36.66 25.32 -30.25
C LYS A 4 36.76 25.59 -28.75
N MET A 5 35.68 25.29 -27.98
CA MET A 5 35.77 25.19 -26.55
C MET A 5 36.60 23.95 -26.12
N GLN A 6 37.73 24.23 -25.48
CA GLN A 6 38.52 23.19 -24.82
C GLN A 6 38.01 22.99 -23.40
N ALA A 7 37.35 21.86 -23.17
CA ALA A 7 37.05 21.37 -21.81
C ALA A 7 38.34 20.82 -21.20
N ARG A 8 38.77 21.35 -20.04
CA ARG A 8 39.87 20.74 -19.25
C ARG A 8 39.27 19.56 -18.47
N ARG A 9 39.61 18.35 -18.91
CA ARG A 9 39.43 17.10 -18.17
C ARG A 9 40.47 17.04 -17.05
N VAL A 10 39.98 16.95 -15.79
CA VAL A 10 40.80 16.49 -14.66
C VAL A 10 40.54 15.00 -14.55
N GLN A 11 41.47 14.19 -14.98
CA GLN A 11 41.46 12.74 -14.78
C GLN A 11 42.02 12.42 -13.41
N ASN A 12 41.19 11.81 -12.55
CA ASN A 12 41.65 11.03 -11.42
C ASN A 12 41.40 9.54 -11.70
N PRO A 13 42.32 8.62 -11.37
CA PRO A 13 42.28 7.24 -11.84
C PRO A 13 41.50 6.31 -10.92
N ILE A 14 40.23 6.60 -10.64
CA ILE A 14 39.27 5.67 -10.07
C ILE A 14 37.98 5.90 -10.84
N ASN A 15 37.46 4.88 -11.49
CA ASN A 15 36.29 4.90 -12.35
C ASN A 15 35.09 5.54 -11.65
N GLY A 16 34.84 6.81 -11.90
CA GLY A 16 33.68 7.58 -11.42
C GLY A 16 33.58 8.87 -12.20
N LEU A 17 32.53 9.03 -13.01
CA LEU A 17 32.18 10.31 -13.63
C LEU A 17 31.83 11.32 -12.51
N CYS A 18 32.52 12.46 -12.47
CA CYS A 18 32.19 13.59 -11.60
C CYS A 18 31.24 14.54 -12.34
N ALA A 19 30.10 14.85 -11.74
CA ALA A 19 29.24 15.93 -12.22
C ALA A 19 29.92 17.29 -11.97
N VAL A 20 30.00 18.14 -13.00
CA VAL A 20 30.57 19.49 -12.94
C VAL A 20 29.47 20.48 -13.32
N LEU A 21 29.25 21.49 -12.50
CA LEU A 21 28.35 22.60 -12.84
C LEU A 21 28.88 23.41 -14.03
N PRO A 22 28.06 23.76 -15.03
CA PRO A 22 28.47 24.59 -16.12
C PRO A 22 28.72 26.02 -15.64
N LYS A 23 29.89 26.61 -15.99
CA LYS A 23 30.16 28.03 -15.81
C LYS A 23 29.66 28.79 -17.04
N ASN A 24 28.68 29.67 -16.81
CA ASN A 24 28.15 30.66 -17.76
C ASN A 24 27.40 30.09 -18.98
N ASN A 25 26.10 30.02 -18.83
CA ASN A 25 25.07 30.33 -19.83
C ASN A 25 23.74 30.46 -19.07
N GLU A 26 22.83 31.27 -19.57
CA GLU A 26 21.45 31.29 -19.03
C GLU A 26 20.98 29.84 -18.89
N VAL A 27 20.89 29.37 -17.64
CA VAL A 27 20.33 28.04 -17.34
C VAL A 27 18.86 28.17 -17.70
N MET A 28 18.47 27.62 -18.84
CA MET A 28 17.05 27.49 -19.15
C MET A 28 16.51 26.48 -18.12
N LEU A 29 15.81 27.02 -17.10
CA LEU A 29 15.23 26.22 -16.05
C LEU A 29 14.32 25.16 -16.68
N MET A 30 14.52 23.91 -16.32
CA MET A 30 13.66 22.81 -16.73
C MET A 30 12.21 23.14 -16.37
N LYS A 31 11.31 23.10 -17.34
CA LYS A 31 9.88 23.26 -17.08
C LYS A 31 9.34 22.03 -16.36
N ILE A 32 9.00 22.19 -15.11
CA ILE A 32 8.52 21.11 -14.25
C ILE A 32 7.08 20.72 -14.60
N SER A 33 6.78 19.43 -14.65
CA SER A 33 5.44 18.91 -14.94
C SER A 33 4.43 19.28 -13.84
N GLU A 34 3.22 19.62 -14.26
CA GLU A 34 2.06 19.85 -13.39
C GLU A 34 1.14 18.60 -13.30
N ASN A 35 1.48 17.50 -13.98
CA ASN A 35 0.66 16.30 -14.06
C ASN A 35 0.83 15.40 -12.82
N CYS A 36 0.46 15.92 -11.65
CA CYS A 36 0.56 15.26 -10.35
C CYS A 36 -0.82 14.79 -9.90
N TYR A 37 -0.99 13.51 -9.63
CA TYR A 37 -2.26 12.93 -9.20
C TYR A 37 -2.49 13.01 -7.70
N LYS A 38 -1.43 12.91 -6.88
CA LYS A 38 -1.45 13.14 -5.45
C LYS A 38 -0.82 14.47 -5.12
N LEU A 39 -1.55 15.36 -4.44
CA LEU A 39 -1.07 16.70 -4.10
C LEU A 39 0.09 16.66 -3.09
N GLU A 40 1.01 17.61 -3.16
CA GLU A 40 2.17 17.74 -2.26
C GLU A 40 1.82 18.03 -0.79
N ASN A 41 0.58 18.42 -0.51
CA ASN A 41 0.09 18.77 0.83
C ASN A 41 -0.90 17.73 1.43
N THR A 42 -1.18 16.63 0.73
CA THR A 42 -2.07 15.56 1.21
C THR A 42 -1.33 14.24 1.28
N ALA A 43 -1.40 13.53 2.42
CA ALA A 43 -0.74 12.23 2.57
C ALA A 43 -1.51 11.10 1.89
N ASN A 44 -2.83 11.24 1.71
CA ASN A 44 -3.65 10.31 0.94
C ASN A 44 -3.73 10.73 -0.54
N PRO A 45 -3.78 9.76 -1.47
CA PRO A 45 -3.59 8.33 -1.26
C PRO A 45 -2.12 7.97 -0.97
N ILE A 46 -1.84 6.76 -0.44
CA ILE A 46 -0.47 6.33 -0.14
C ILE A 46 0.39 6.13 -1.40
N SER A 47 -0.15 5.59 -2.47
CA SER A 47 0.54 5.57 -3.77
C SER A 47 0.08 6.73 -4.64
N PRO A 48 1.01 7.48 -5.28
CA PRO A 48 0.64 8.63 -6.10
C PRO A 48 0.08 8.27 -7.48
N ASN A 49 0.34 7.06 -7.99
CA ASN A 49 0.08 6.70 -9.39
C ASN A 49 -0.30 5.23 -9.63
N VAL A 50 -0.50 4.43 -8.57
CA VAL A 50 -0.91 3.02 -8.69
C VAL A 50 -2.31 2.85 -8.11
N PHE A 51 -3.25 2.35 -8.90
CA PHE A 51 -4.54 1.91 -8.41
C PHE A 51 -4.39 0.61 -7.64
N CYS A 52 -4.79 0.62 -6.37
CA CYS A 52 -4.76 -0.55 -5.50
C CYS A 52 -5.78 -0.41 -4.37
N ALA A 53 -6.31 -1.53 -3.89
CA ALA A 53 -7.44 -1.56 -2.98
C ALA A 53 -7.31 -2.63 -1.89
N ASP A 54 -8.32 -2.70 -1.01
CA ASP A 54 -8.47 -3.76 -0.01
C ASP A 54 -7.18 -3.98 0.79
N PRO A 55 -6.68 -2.94 1.50
CA PRO A 55 -5.36 -2.97 2.12
C PRO A 55 -5.30 -3.92 3.32
N THR A 56 -4.18 -4.59 3.48
CA THR A 56 -3.75 -5.28 4.69
C THR A 56 -2.28 -4.97 4.97
N GLY A 57 -1.81 -5.20 6.19
CA GLY A 57 -0.44 -4.83 6.53
C GLY A 57 0.20 -5.68 7.62
N VAL A 58 1.53 -5.67 7.66
CA VAL A 58 2.34 -6.31 8.69
C VAL A 58 3.61 -5.49 8.96
N GLU A 59 3.97 -5.34 10.22
CA GLU A 59 5.26 -4.78 10.60
C GLU A 59 6.34 -5.86 10.57
N TYR A 60 7.49 -5.53 10.01
CA TYR A 60 8.68 -6.38 10.07
C TYR A 60 9.94 -5.52 10.18
N ASN A 61 10.74 -5.78 11.20
CA ASN A 61 11.99 -5.06 11.49
C ASN A 61 11.83 -3.52 11.55
N GLY A 62 10.72 -3.04 12.10
CA GLY A 62 10.44 -1.61 12.27
C GLY A 62 9.93 -0.90 11.02
N ARG A 63 9.71 -1.61 9.90
CA ARG A 63 9.12 -1.11 8.66
C ARG A 63 7.73 -1.72 8.47
N LEU A 64 6.78 -0.91 8.07
CA LEU A 64 5.42 -1.36 7.73
C LEU A 64 5.36 -1.76 6.26
N TYR A 65 4.90 -2.99 6.01
CA TYR A 65 4.61 -3.52 4.67
C TYR A 65 3.12 -3.64 4.50
N ILE A 66 2.59 -3.14 3.38
CA ILE A 66 1.17 -3.25 3.03
C ILE A 66 0.99 -3.92 1.68
N TYR A 67 -0.16 -4.58 1.55
CA TYR A 67 -0.54 -5.33 0.36
C TYR A 67 -1.97 -4.95 -0.01
N GLY A 68 -2.29 -5.03 -1.30
CA GLY A 68 -3.65 -4.74 -1.75
C GLY A 68 -3.95 -5.30 -3.12
N THR A 69 -5.23 -5.42 -3.42
CA THR A 69 -5.76 -5.80 -4.72
C THR A 69 -5.22 -4.88 -5.81
N ASN A 70 -4.69 -5.44 -6.89
CA ASN A 70 -4.05 -4.67 -7.95
C ASN A 70 -5.08 -4.15 -8.98
N ASP A 71 -5.83 -3.13 -8.61
CA ASP A 71 -6.77 -2.46 -9.52
C ASP A 71 -6.08 -1.87 -10.76
N HIS A 72 -4.75 -1.58 -10.66
CA HIS A 72 -3.99 -1.09 -11.80
C HIS A 72 -3.88 -2.12 -12.92
N GLN A 73 -3.82 -3.41 -12.60
CA GLN A 73 -3.83 -4.49 -13.59
C GLN A 73 -5.15 -4.53 -14.38
N GLU A 74 -6.29 -4.28 -13.72
CA GLU A 74 -7.57 -4.12 -14.43
C GLU A 74 -7.55 -2.88 -15.33
N TYR A 75 -7.08 -1.73 -14.78
CA TYR A 75 -6.97 -0.49 -15.54
C TYR A 75 -6.09 -0.63 -16.80
N GLU A 76 -4.94 -1.31 -16.70
CA GLU A 76 -4.08 -1.58 -17.86
C GLU A 76 -4.80 -2.43 -18.94
N ALA A 77 -5.68 -3.34 -18.52
CA ALA A 77 -6.42 -4.20 -19.43
C ALA A 77 -7.58 -3.48 -20.15
N VAL A 78 -8.28 -2.55 -19.47
CA VAL A 78 -9.50 -1.94 -20.00
C VAL A 78 -9.34 -0.46 -20.40
N GLY A 79 -8.30 0.24 -19.92
CA GLY A 79 -7.98 1.63 -20.27
C GLY A 79 -8.86 2.68 -19.60
N ASP A 80 -8.67 3.95 -20.01
CA ASP A 80 -9.30 5.14 -19.41
C ASP A 80 -10.85 5.12 -19.44
N ASP A 81 -11.43 4.56 -20.48
CA ASP A 81 -12.88 4.47 -20.67
C ASP A 81 -13.49 3.18 -20.10
N GLY A 82 -12.65 2.28 -19.59
CA GLY A 82 -13.05 0.99 -19.03
C GLY A 82 -13.62 1.11 -17.62
N LYS A 83 -14.18 -0.01 -17.13
CA LYS A 83 -14.67 -0.15 -15.76
C LYS A 83 -13.86 -1.19 -15.02
N ASN A 84 -13.77 -1.03 -13.70
CA ASN A 84 -13.20 -2.00 -12.81
C ASN A 84 -14.22 -3.10 -12.51
N ASP A 85 -14.24 -4.13 -13.35
CA ASP A 85 -15.09 -5.31 -13.19
C ASP A 85 -14.33 -6.46 -12.50
N TYR A 86 -13.08 -6.21 -12.08
CA TYR A 86 -12.19 -7.08 -11.28
C TYR A 86 -11.77 -8.39 -11.99
N VAL A 87 -12.07 -8.56 -13.27
CA VAL A 87 -11.88 -9.84 -13.99
C VAL A 87 -10.44 -10.10 -14.44
N HIS A 88 -9.63 -9.04 -14.57
CA HIS A 88 -8.24 -9.14 -15.00
C HIS A 88 -7.24 -9.15 -13.80
N ILE A 89 -7.71 -8.93 -12.57
CA ILE A 89 -6.86 -8.83 -11.38
C ILE A 89 -6.36 -10.21 -10.96
N LYS A 90 -5.06 -10.45 -11.09
CA LYS A 90 -4.38 -11.72 -10.77
C LYS A 90 -3.09 -11.52 -9.97
N SER A 91 -2.94 -10.35 -9.39
CA SER A 91 -1.76 -9.95 -8.64
C SER A 91 -2.11 -9.07 -7.44
N ILE A 92 -1.20 -8.98 -6.48
CA ILE A 92 -1.32 -8.19 -5.27
C ILE A 92 -0.18 -7.19 -5.23
N VAL A 93 -0.50 -5.89 -5.10
CA VAL A 93 0.47 -4.79 -4.96
C VAL A 93 1.20 -4.89 -3.62
N MET A 94 2.49 -4.52 -3.60
CA MET A 94 3.30 -4.39 -2.39
C MET A 94 3.85 -2.97 -2.25
N LEU A 95 3.65 -2.38 -1.06
CA LEU A 95 4.22 -1.09 -0.66
C LEU A 95 4.83 -1.21 0.74
N SER A 96 5.74 -0.30 1.11
CA SER A 96 6.25 -0.23 2.48
C SER A 96 6.66 1.19 2.87
N THR A 97 6.72 1.44 4.17
CA THR A 97 7.12 2.74 4.72
C THR A 97 7.82 2.61 6.06
N ASP A 98 8.74 3.55 6.33
CA ASP A 98 9.32 3.74 7.67
C ASP A 98 8.67 4.92 8.42
N ASP A 99 7.90 5.77 7.72
CA ASP A 99 7.46 7.06 8.27
C ASP A 99 5.98 7.42 8.01
N MET A 100 5.22 6.52 7.37
CA MET A 100 3.78 6.63 7.06
C MET A 100 3.42 7.63 5.95
N VAL A 101 4.37 8.35 5.37
CA VAL A 101 4.08 9.33 4.31
C VAL A 101 4.92 9.15 3.05
N ASN A 102 6.18 8.73 3.17
CA ASN A 102 7.00 8.30 2.05
C ASN A 102 6.84 6.79 1.88
N TRP A 103 6.34 6.37 0.73
CA TRP A 103 6.02 4.97 0.46
C TRP A 103 6.88 4.44 -0.67
N GLU A 104 7.51 3.29 -0.44
CA GLU A 104 8.26 2.56 -1.45
C GLU A 104 7.34 1.56 -2.15
N TYR A 105 7.26 1.65 -3.48
CA TYR A 105 6.56 0.67 -4.31
C TYR A 105 7.51 -0.48 -4.67
N HIS A 106 7.10 -1.71 -4.35
CA HIS A 106 7.87 -2.94 -4.57
C HIS A 106 7.39 -3.76 -5.76
N GLY A 107 6.49 -3.23 -6.57
CA GLY A 107 5.82 -3.99 -7.61
C GLY A 107 4.66 -4.81 -7.05
N PHE A 108 4.48 -6.00 -7.60
CA PHE A 108 3.37 -6.86 -7.23
C PHE A 108 3.81 -8.33 -7.13
N ILE A 109 3.03 -9.11 -6.39
CA ILE A 109 3.10 -10.57 -6.35
C ILE A 109 2.25 -11.09 -7.50
N ASP A 110 2.84 -11.75 -8.47
CA ASP A 110 2.13 -12.40 -9.58
C ASP A 110 1.53 -13.74 -9.08
N ILE A 111 0.30 -13.64 -8.53
CA ILE A 111 -0.39 -14.79 -7.93
C ILE A 111 -0.67 -15.85 -8.98
N ALA A 112 -1.08 -15.47 -10.19
CA ALA A 112 -1.38 -16.43 -11.26
C ALA A 112 -0.17 -17.27 -11.67
N LYS A 113 1.02 -16.72 -11.58
CA LYS A 113 2.27 -17.46 -11.82
C LYS A 113 2.62 -18.43 -10.71
N ILE A 114 2.35 -18.05 -9.46
CA ILE A 114 2.69 -18.85 -8.27
C ILE A 114 1.62 -19.94 -8.03
N ALA A 115 0.34 -19.57 -8.18
CA ALA A 115 -0.84 -20.41 -7.95
C ALA A 115 -1.73 -20.46 -9.22
N PRO A 116 -1.36 -21.20 -10.26
CA PRO A 116 -2.02 -21.16 -11.58
C PRO A 116 -3.47 -21.70 -11.58
N TRP A 117 -3.94 -22.21 -10.44
CA TRP A 117 -5.33 -22.67 -10.25
C TRP A 117 -6.32 -21.54 -9.95
N ILE A 118 -5.85 -20.29 -9.71
CA ILE A 118 -6.74 -19.18 -9.35
C ILE A 118 -7.61 -18.72 -10.53
N VAL A 119 -8.77 -18.13 -10.20
CA VAL A 119 -9.58 -17.33 -11.13
C VAL A 119 -9.08 -15.88 -11.11
N ASN A 120 -9.08 -15.26 -9.93
CA ASN A 120 -8.57 -13.91 -9.68
C ASN A 120 -7.85 -13.89 -8.32
N SER A 121 -7.15 -12.78 -8.02
CA SER A 121 -6.61 -12.53 -6.68
C SER A 121 -7.08 -11.17 -6.19
N TRP A 122 -8.05 -11.18 -5.28
CA TRP A 122 -8.59 -9.98 -4.65
C TRP A 122 -8.24 -9.95 -3.17
N ALA A 123 -8.66 -8.92 -2.48
CA ALA A 123 -8.62 -8.69 -1.03
C ALA A 123 -7.66 -9.62 -0.26
N PRO A 124 -6.40 -9.21 -0.06
CA PRO A 124 -5.44 -9.96 0.74
C PRO A 124 -5.65 -9.71 2.23
N SER A 125 -5.23 -10.67 3.07
CA SER A 125 -4.98 -10.48 4.51
C SER A 125 -3.70 -11.18 4.90
N ILE A 126 -2.81 -10.49 5.63
CA ILE A 126 -1.48 -10.98 5.97
C ILE A 126 -1.26 -11.07 7.47
N THR A 127 -0.54 -12.10 7.89
CA THR A 127 0.02 -12.19 9.23
C THR A 127 1.43 -12.79 9.18
N SER A 128 2.18 -12.66 10.27
CA SER A 128 3.50 -13.28 10.40
C SER A 128 3.69 -13.88 11.79
N ARG A 129 4.45 -14.97 11.85
CA ARG A 129 4.74 -15.68 13.09
C ARG A 129 6.17 -16.22 13.07
N VAL A 130 6.84 -16.22 14.23
CA VAL A 130 8.09 -16.94 14.38
C VAL A 130 7.78 -18.43 14.55
N GLU A 131 8.29 -19.24 13.64
CA GLU A 131 8.05 -20.68 13.62
C GLU A 131 9.11 -21.47 14.39
N ALA A 132 8.95 -22.79 14.49
CA ALA A 132 9.82 -23.67 15.25
C ALA A 132 11.28 -23.68 14.75
N ASP A 133 11.53 -23.27 13.52
CA ASP A 133 12.87 -23.08 12.94
C ASP A 133 13.56 -21.79 13.38
N GLY A 134 12.88 -20.96 14.18
CA GLY A 134 13.36 -19.68 14.70
C GLY A 134 13.30 -18.53 13.70
N LYS A 135 12.69 -18.74 12.53
CA LYS A 135 12.50 -17.71 11.51
C LYS A 135 11.08 -17.14 11.55
N THR A 136 10.94 -15.91 11.10
CA THR A 136 9.64 -15.33 10.82
C THR A 136 9.11 -15.86 9.50
N HIS A 137 7.91 -16.43 9.52
CA HIS A 137 7.16 -16.86 8.35
C HIS A 137 5.97 -15.92 8.15
N PHE A 138 5.69 -15.58 6.90
CA PHE A 138 4.59 -14.75 6.46
C PHE A 138 3.55 -15.62 5.78
N TYR A 139 2.28 -15.36 6.09
CA TYR A 139 1.12 -16.05 5.54
C TYR A 139 0.19 -15.01 4.92
N LEU A 140 0.09 -15.02 3.60
CA LEU A 140 -0.75 -14.10 2.83
C LEU A 140 -1.95 -14.87 2.30
N TYR A 141 -3.10 -14.66 2.93
CA TYR A 141 -4.38 -15.17 2.45
C TYR A 141 -4.94 -14.19 1.42
N PHE A 142 -5.66 -14.68 0.43
CA PHE A 142 -6.25 -13.85 -0.61
C PHE A 142 -7.53 -14.44 -1.16
N SER A 143 -8.44 -13.61 -1.62
CA SER A 143 -9.68 -14.04 -2.27
C SER A 143 -9.40 -14.61 -3.66
N ASN A 144 -9.81 -15.85 -3.91
CA ASN A 144 -9.87 -16.41 -5.26
C ASN A 144 -11.21 -16.05 -5.91
N SER A 145 -11.38 -14.78 -6.34
CA SER A 145 -12.69 -14.26 -6.72
C SER A 145 -13.71 -14.45 -5.56
N GLY A 146 -14.99 -14.57 -5.85
CA GLY A 146 -16.01 -15.01 -4.88
C GLY A 146 -16.03 -16.52 -4.60
N CYS A 147 -15.03 -17.28 -5.08
CA CYS A 147 -15.07 -18.74 -5.10
C CYS A 147 -14.31 -19.43 -3.95
N GLY A 148 -13.53 -18.68 -3.18
CA GLY A 148 -12.71 -19.27 -2.12
C GLY A 148 -11.55 -18.39 -1.68
N VAL A 149 -10.69 -18.95 -0.83
CA VAL A 149 -9.50 -18.33 -0.27
C VAL A 149 -8.27 -19.17 -0.60
N GLY A 150 -7.22 -18.55 -1.13
CA GLY A 150 -5.89 -19.10 -1.27
C GLY A 150 -4.95 -18.63 -0.16
N VAL A 151 -3.79 -19.27 -0.02
CA VAL A 151 -2.74 -18.84 0.91
C VAL A 151 -1.37 -19.02 0.27
N LEU A 152 -0.53 -17.97 0.39
CA LEU A 152 0.89 -18.02 0.04
C LEU A 152 1.74 -17.89 1.30
N THR A 153 2.96 -18.42 1.22
CA THR A 153 3.95 -18.33 2.30
C THR A 153 5.29 -17.76 1.82
N ALA A 154 5.98 -17.06 2.73
CA ALA A 154 7.33 -16.55 2.50
C ALA A 154 8.11 -16.41 3.82
N GLU A 155 9.46 -16.32 3.74
CA GLU A 155 10.32 -15.99 4.89
C GLU A 155 10.71 -14.50 4.97
N HIS A 156 10.21 -13.70 4.01
CA HIS A 156 10.43 -12.25 3.96
C HIS A 156 9.17 -11.57 3.39
N PRO A 157 8.77 -10.37 3.84
CA PRO A 157 7.54 -9.71 3.38
C PRO A 157 7.53 -9.40 1.88
N LEU A 158 8.68 -9.27 1.23
CA LEU A 158 8.77 -9.11 -0.23
C LEU A 158 8.94 -10.45 -0.98
N GLY A 159 8.85 -11.57 -0.31
CA GLY A 159 9.02 -12.90 -0.88
C GLY A 159 10.49 -13.39 -0.89
N PRO A 160 10.82 -14.42 -1.69
CA PRO A 160 9.95 -15.05 -2.69
C PRO A 160 8.75 -15.76 -2.05
N TRP A 161 7.58 -15.59 -2.67
CA TRP A 161 6.33 -16.21 -2.26
C TRP A 161 6.15 -17.59 -2.91
N SER A 162 5.52 -18.52 -2.20
CA SER A 162 5.21 -19.87 -2.68
C SER A 162 3.79 -20.26 -2.34
N ASP A 163 3.19 -21.13 -3.16
CA ASP A 163 1.90 -21.78 -2.91
C ASP A 163 2.15 -23.14 -2.25
N PRO A 164 1.96 -23.29 -0.92
CA PRO A 164 2.26 -24.52 -0.21
C PRO A 164 1.22 -25.63 -0.46
N LEU A 165 0.01 -25.27 -0.91
CA LEU A 165 -1.10 -26.20 -1.06
C LEU A 165 -1.33 -26.65 -2.50
N GLY A 166 -1.00 -25.84 -3.51
CA GLY A 166 -1.30 -26.11 -4.92
C GLY A 166 -2.82 -26.14 -5.23
N LYS A 167 -3.64 -25.59 -4.31
CA LYS A 167 -5.11 -25.56 -4.38
C LYS A 167 -5.65 -24.51 -3.39
N PRO A 168 -6.94 -24.09 -3.53
CA PRO A 168 -7.53 -23.22 -2.53
C PRO A 168 -7.58 -23.88 -1.14
N LEU A 169 -7.36 -23.09 -0.10
CA LEU A 169 -7.56 -23.48 1.30
C LEU A 169 -9.08 -23.59 1.60
N ILE A 170 -9.85 -22.61 1.12
CA ILE A 170 -11.31 -22.58 1.22
C ILE A 170 -11.88 -22.53 -0.19
N TYR A 171 -12.98 -23.26 -0.43
CA TYR A 171 -13.66 -23.31 -1.72
C TYR A 171 -15.18 -23.37 -1.54
N GLN A 172 -15.93 -22.93 -2.54
CA GLN A 172 -17.39 -23.01 -2.54
C GLN A 172 -17.89 -24.45 -2.31
N ASN A 173 -19.01 -24.57 -1.59
CA ASN A 173 -19.64 -25.84 -1.23
C ASN A 173 -18.77 -26.76 -0.35
N MET A 174 -17.74 -26.22 0.30
CA MET A 174 -17.03 -26.96 1.32
C MET A 174 -17.97 -27.26 2.50
N PRO A 175 -17.92 -28.47 3.11
CA PRO A 175 -18.75 -28.81 4.27
C PRO A 175 -18.64 -27.74 5.37
N GLY A 176 -19.79 -27.28 5.91
CA GLY A 176 -19.87 -26.20 6.91
C GLY A 176 -20.05 -24.81 6.32
N LEU A 177 -20.07 -24.64 4.98
CA LEU A 177 -20.25 -23.37 4.29
C LEU A 177 -21.63 -23.22 3.62
N GLU A 178 -22.63 -23.98 4.01
CA GLU A 178 -23.95 -24.06 3.36
C GLU A 178 -24.65 -22.70 3.27
N ASN A 179 -24.36 -21.78 4.23
CA ASN A 179 -24.94 -20.44 4.29
C ASN A 179 -23.92 -19.35 3.91
N CYS A 180 -22.79 -19.68 3.26
CA CYS A 180 -21.78 -18.73 2.82
C CYS A 180 -21.67 -18.82 1.29
N PRO A 181 -22.47 -18.06 0.52
CA PRO A 181 -22.56 -18.21 -0.94
C PRO A 181 -21.26 -17.81 -1.66
N ALA A 182 -20.50 -16.89 -1.08
CA ALA A 182 -19.22 -16.42 -1.58
C ALA A 182 -18.18 -16.43 -0.44
N PRO A 183 -17.44 -17.53 -0.23
CA PRO A 183 -16.42 -17.62 0.82
C PRO A 183 -15.12 -16.94 0.41
N PHE A 184 -15.09 -15.61 0.46
CA PHE A 184 -13.97 -14.75 0.06
C PHE A 184 -13.69 -13.68 1.11
N ASP A 185 -12.84 -12.70 0.84
CA ASP A 185 -12.40 -11.62 1.75
C ASP A 185 -11.92 -12.18 3.11
N PRO A 186 -10.74 -12.83 3.11
CA PRO A 186 -10.18 -13.35 4.34
C PRO A 186 -9.68 -12.23 5.26
N GLY A 187 -9.93 -12.37 6.58
CA GLY A 187 -9.31 -11.59 7.63
C GLY A 187 -8.58 -12.53 8.60
N VAL A 188 -7.27 -12.41 8.73
CA VAL A 188 -6.43 -13.29 9.56
C VAL A 188 -5.82 -12.53 10.73
N CYS A 189 -5.83 -13.15 11.93
CA CYS A 189 -5.04 -12.67 13.06
C CYS A 189 -4.39 -13.83 13.84
N LEU A 190 -3.47 -13.48 14.74
CA LEU A 190 -2.94 -14.39 15.76
C LEU A 190 -3.47 -13.95 17.14
N ASP A 191 -3.81 -14.91 17.99
CA ASP A 191 -4.05 -14.65 19.41
C ASP A 191 -2.74 -14.56 20.20
N GLU A 192 -2.82 -14.32 21.53
CA GLU A 192 -1.65 -14.19 22.42
C GLU A 192 -0.79 -15.46 22.50
N ASN A 193 -1.34 -16.61 22.08
CA ASN A 193 -0.62 -17.89 22.06
C ASN A 193 0.01 -18.18 20.70
N GLY A 194 -0.16 -17.26 19.72
CA GLY A 194 0.26 -17.44 18.34
C GLY A 194 -0.62 -18.39 17.54
N THR A 195 -1.85 -18.68 18.02
CA THR A 195 -2.83 -19.47 17.27
C THR A 195 -3.43 -18.60 16.16
N GLY A 196 -3.47 -19.14 14.95
CA GLY A 196 -4.07 -18.48 13.80
C GLY A 196 -5.58 -18.58 13.80
N TRP A 197 -6.24 -17.49 13.43
CA TRP A 197 -7.68 -17.38 13.26
C TRP A 197 -7.98 -16.73 11.92
N LEU A 198 -9.02 -17.24 11.23
CA LEU A 198 -9.41 -16.74 9.91
C LEU A 198 -10.92 -16.50 9.89
N ALA A 199 -11.31 -15.25 9.59
CA ALA A 199 -12.67 -14.90 9.25
C ALA A 199 -12.79 -14.68 7.73
N PHE A 200 -13.96 -14.94 7.14
CA PHE A 200 -14.20 -14.75 5.71
C PHE A 200 -15.69 -14.80 5.40
N GLY A 201 -16.07 -14.36 4.23
CA GLY A 201 -17.42 -14.47 3.72
C GLY A 201 -17.84 -13.27 2.88
N GLY A 202 -18.88 -13.45 2.07
CA GLY A 202 -19.45 -12.40 1.24
C GLY A 202 -20.78 -12.79 0.62
N GLY A 203 -21.41 -11.79 0.03
CA GLY A 203 -22.67 -11.92 -0.67
C GLY A 203 -23.84 -11.29 0.09
N THR A 204 -24.84 -10.87 -0.68
CA THR A 204 -26.02 -10.20 -0.13
C THR A 204 -27.06 -11.24 0.31
N PRO A 205 -27.48 -11.23 1.58
CA PRO A 205 -28.55 -12.11 2.04
C PRO A 205 -29.88 -11.68 1.43
N PRO A 206 -30.91 -12.56 1.47
CA PRO A 206 -32.27 -12.14 1.18
C PRO A 206 -32.65 -10.93 2.05
N ALA A 207 -33.41 -9.98 1.50
CA ALA A 207 -33.79 -8.74 2.19
C ALA A 207 -34.45 -8.95 3.58
N SER A 208 -35.08 -10.10 3.79
CA SER A 208 -35.66 -10.48 5.09
C SER A 208 -34.62 -10.81 6.18
N ASN A 209 -33.36 -11.07 5.82
CA ASN A 209 -32.31 -11.55 6.73
C ASN A 209 -31.17 -10.55 6.92
N THR A 210 -31.35 -9.28 6.56
CA THR A 210 -30.28 -8.28 6.61
C THR A 210 -29.76 -7.99 8.02
N LEU A 211 -30.60 -8.15 9.04
CA LEU A 211 -30.21 -7.97 10.46
C LEU A 211 -29.47 -9.20 11.03
N HIS A 212 -29.74 -10.40 10.51
CA HIS A 212 -29.23 -11.67 11.01
C HIS A 212 -28.71 -12.51 9.85
N THR A 213 -27.54 -12.12 9.32
CA THR A 213 -27.05 -12.69 8.07
C THR A 213 -26.47 -14.10 8.26
N ASN A 214 -25.70 -14.32 9.32
CA ASN A 214 -24.98 -15.56 9.60
C ASN A 214 -24.09 -16.06 8.41
N ILE A 215 -23.79 -15.15 7.46
CA ILE A 215 -23.00 -15.43 6.26
C ILE A 215 -21.50 -15.53 6.59
N PRO A 216 -20.88 -14.52 7.29
CA PRO A 216 -19.47 -14.62 7.59
C PRO A 216 -19.18 -15.76 8.54
N LYS A 217 -18.02 -16.37 8.35
CA LYS A 217 -17.54 -17.50 9.15
C LYS A 217 -16.22 -17.14 9.82
N ILE A 218 -16.00 -17.73 10.98
CA ILE A 218 -14.69 -17.76 11.63
C ILE A 218 -14.28 -19.21 11.85
N VAL A 219 -12.97 -19.46 11.79
CA VAL A 219 -12.38 -20.77 12.01
C VAL A 219 -11.02 -20.61 12.70
N ARG A 220 -10.68 -21.55 13.59
CA ARG A 220 -9.32 -21.66 14.10
C ARG A 220 -8.47 -22.43 13.09
N LEU A 221 -7.34 -21.83 12.72
CA LEU A 221 -6.36 -22.46 11.84
C LEU A 221 -5.58 -23.56 12.58
N GLY A 222 -5.15 -24.56 11.84
CA GLY A 222 -4.18 -25.54 12.30
C GLY A 222 -2.83 -24.91 12.64
N LYS A 223 -1.97 -25.65 13.33
CA LYS A 223 -0.62 -25.19 13.71
C LYS A 223 0.25 -24.81 12.51
N ASP A 224 -0.02 -25.36 11.35
CA ASP A 224 0.67 -25.09 10.09
C ASP A 224 0.17 -23.81 9.39
N MET A 225 -0.89 -23.16 9.88
CA MET A 225 -1.56 -22.03 9.24
C MET A 225 -2.18 -22.37 7.86
N LEU A 226 -2.23 -23.64 7.48
CA LEU A 226 -2.61 -24.16 6.16
C LEU A 226 -3.74 -25.19 6.22
N SER A 227 -4.26 -25.43 7.41
CA SER A 227 -5.35 -26.36 7.72
C SER A 227 -6.28 -25.77 8.79
N PHE A 228 -7.33 -26.49 9.16
CA PHE A 228 -8.30 -26.07 10.17
C PHE A 228 -8.26 -26.98 11.40
N ASP A 229 -8.41 -26.36 12.58
CA ASP A 229 -8.45 -27.04 13.88
C ASP A 229 -9.79 -26.77 14.62
N SER A 230 -10.80 -26.33 13.90
CA SER A 230 -12.18 -26.20 14.38
C SER A 230 -13.17 -26.32 13.21
N ASP A 231 -14.45 -26.41 13.53
CA ASP A 231 -15.53 -26.21 12.57
C ASP A 231 -15.61 -24.72 12.18
N PHE A 232 -16.28 -24.44 11.05
CA PHE A 232 -16.64 -23.08 10.64
C PHE A 232 -17.84 -22.58 11.46
N VAL A 233 -17.65 -21.50 12.20
CA VAL A 233 -18.66 -20.91 13.06
C VAL A 233 -19.21 -19.63 12.44
N PRO A 234 -20.54 -19.44 12.34
CA PRO A 234 -21.11 -18.22 11.80
C PRO A 234 -20.92 -17.05 12.77
N ILE A 235 -20.74 -15.85 12.21
CA ILE A 235 -20.82 -14.57 12.92
C ILE A 235 -22.13 -13.88 12.49
N ASP A 236 -23.00 -13.58 13.42
CA ASP A 236 -24.27 -12.89 13.14
C ASP A 236 -24.05 -11.38 13.05
N ALA A 237 -23.35 -10.95 11.99
CA ALA A 237 -22.98 -9.57 11.73
C ALA A 237 -24.13 -8.81 11.05
N PRO A 238 -24.71 -7.76 11.68
CA PRO A 238 -25.83 -7.01 11.12
C PRO A 238 -25.49 -6.35 9.79
N TYR A 239 -26.37 -6.52 8.80
CA TYR A 239 -26.20 -5.97 7.44
C TYR A 239 -24.87 -6.36 6.76
N PHE A 240 -24.31 -7.51 7.11
CA PHE A 240 -23.07 -7.98 6.49
C PHE A 240 -23.18 -8.07 4.97
N PHE A 241 -22.13 -7.61 4.27
CA PHE A 241 -22.01 -7.72 2.83
C PHE A 241 -20.70 -8.43 2.42
N GLU A 242 -19.54 -7.90 2.82
CA GLU A 242 -18.21 -8.38 2.43
C GLU A 242 -17.11 -7.79 3.32
N ALA A 243 -15.84 -7.89 2.90
CA ALA A 243 -14.69 -7.22 3.51
C ALA A 243 -14.45 -7.63 4.97
N SER A 244 -14.41 -8.94 5.21
CA SER A 244 -14.08 -9.48 6.54
C SER A 244 -12.64 -9.15 6.90
N GLU A 245 -12.44 -8.63 8.11
CA GLU A 245 -11.12 -8.41 8.68
C GLU A 245 -11.14 -8.80 10.17
N LEU A 246 -10.03 -9.34 10.67
CA LEU A 246 -9.94 -9.86 12.03
C LEU A 246 -8.67 -9.37 12.72
N ASN A 247 -8.84 -8.79 13.91
CA ASN A 247 -7.76 -8.37 14.79
C ASN A 247 -7.93 -9.03 16.16
N TYR A 248 -6.85 -9.10 16.92
CA TYR A 248 -6.86 -9.59 18.31
C TYR A 248 -6.11 -8.61 19.20
N GLU A 249 -6.75 -8.21 20.29
CA GLU A 249 -6.17 -7.25 21.22
C GLU A 249 -6.67 -7.53 22.65
N ASN A 250 -5.75 -7.64 23.61
CA ASN A 250 -6.05 -7.79 25.04
C ASN A 250 -7.10 -8.87 25.39
N GLY A 251 -7.01 -10.03 24.76
CA GLY A 251 -7.94 -11.14 24.97
C GLY A 251 -9.27 -10.98 24.21
N THR A 252 -9.37 -10.04 23.28
CA THR A 252 -10.60 -9.74 22.54
C THR A 252 -10.34 -9.85 21.04
N PHE A 253 -11.16 -10.64 20.35
CA PHE A 253 -11.23 -10.65 18.89
C PHE A 253 -12.09 -9.48 18.42
N ILE A 254 -11.59 -8.76 17.46
CA ILE A 254 -12.23 -7.61 16.82
C ILE A 254 -12.46 -7.99 15.36
N TYR A 255 -13.72 -8.20 14.99
CA TYR A 255 -14.13 -8.49 13.63
C TYR A 255 -14.74 -7.24 13.00
N THR A 256 -14.19 -6.79 11.89
CA THR A 256 -14.72 -5.68 11.11
C THR A 256 -15.16 -6.14 9.73
N TYR A 257 -16.15 -5.49 9.16
CA TYR A 257 -16.77 -5.89 7.91
C TYR A 257 -17.49 -4.73 7.21
N SER A 258 -17.69 -4.81 5.91
CA SER A 258 -18.50 -3.87 5.16
C SER A 258 -19.98 -4.23 5.26
N THR A 259 -20.81 -3.23 5.58
CA THR A 259 -22.26 -3.36 5.57
C THR A 259 -22.81 -3.21 4.17
N ASP A 260 -24.01 -3.75 3.93
CA ASP A 260 -24.68 -3.73 2.64
C ASP A 260 -25.18 -2.34 2.21
N TRP A 261 -25.68 -2.26 0.97
CA TRP A 261 -26.22 -1.04 0.35
C TRP A 261 -27.72 -0.82 0.62
N GLN A 262 -28.35 -1.66 1.45
CA GLN A 262 -29.79 -1.57 1.73
C GLN A 262 -30.11 -0.48 2.74
N SER A 263 -31.38 -0.06 2.81
CA SER A 263 -31.86 0.85 3.84
C SER A 263 -31.80 0.19 5.23
N ARG A 264 -31.75 1.00 6.28
CA ARG A 264 -31.72 0.54 7.68
C ARG A 264 -33.09 0.55 8.36
N GLU A 265 -34.16 0.44 7.58
CA GLU A 265 -35.54 0.50 8.10
C GLU A 265 -35.88 -0.60 9.11
N ASN A 266 -35.20 -1.75 9.00
CA ASN A 266 -35.41 -2.89 9.91
C ASN A 266 -34.60 -2.79 11.21
N TRP A 267 -33.82 -1.72 11.44
CA TRP A 267 -33.03 -1.57 12.65
C TRP A 267 -33.92 -1.42 13.86
N ASN A 268 -33.78 -2.32 14.83
CA ASN A 268 -34.68 -2.42 16.01
C ASN A 268 -33.92 -2.32 17.34
N ARG A 269 -32.60 -2.09 17.32
CA ARG A 269 -31.78 -1.93 18.53
C ARG A 269 -31.79 -0.47 19.01
N THR A 270 -31.81 -0.28 20.32
CA THR A 270 -31.80 1.05 20.96
C THR A 270 -30.48 1.33 21.69
N ASP A 271 -29.67 0.32 21.92
CA ASP A 271 -28.37 0.36 22.62
C ASP A 271 -27.22 0.84 21.76
N VAL A 272 -27.35 0.68 20.45
CA VAL A 272 -26.36 1.10 19.46
C VAL A 272 -27.06 1.61 18.19
N PRO A 273 -26.55 2.68 17.55
CA PRO A 273 -27.15 3.20 16.32
C PRO A 273 -26.99 2.21 15.15
N ALA A 274 -27.87 2.31 14.16
CA ALA A 274 -27.71 1.57 12.91
C ALA A 274 -26.39 1.93 12.24
N PRO A 275 -25.69 0.96 11.66
CA PRO A 275 -24.50 1.24 10.86
C PRO A 275 -24.88 2.00 9.58
N GLY A 276 -23.98 2.79 9.03
CA GLY A 276 -24.14 3.45 7.72
C GLY A 276 -24.33 2.45 6.57
N ILE A 277 -24.74 2.95 5.42
CA ILE A 277 -24.81 2.15 4.16
C ILE A 277 -23.39 1.98 3.63
N CYS A 278 -23.02 0.77 3.24
CA CYS A 278 -21.67 0.44 2.77
C CYS A 278 -20.58 1.09 3.64
N SER A 279 -20.76 1.05 4.95
CA SER A 279 -19.82 1.52 5.98
C SER A 279 -19.21 0.32 6.69
N MET A 280 -18.20 0.55 7.53
CA MET A 280 -17.62 -0.55 8.30
C MET A 280 -18.32 -0.73 9.63
N GLY A 281 -18.84 -1.96 9.87
CA GLY A 281 -19.33 -2.42 11.15
C GLY A 281 -18.27 -3.13 11.97
N CYS A 282 -18.42 -3.15 13.30
CA CYS A 282 -17.50 -3.81 14.21
C CYS A 282 -18.24 -4.75 15.16
N MET A 283 -17.70 -5.95 15.36
CA MET A 283 -18.11 -6.91 16.36
C MET A 283 -16.93 -7.33 17.23
N THR A 284 -17.17 -7.69 18.47
CA THR A 284 -16.14 -8.20 19.39
C THR A 284 -16.58 -9.48 20.05
N SER A 285 -15.62 -10.38 20.35
CA SER A 285 -15.82 -11.61 21.10
C SER A 285 -14.57 -11.98 21.88
N LYS A 286 -14.73 -12.65 23.02
CA LYS A 286 -13.63 -13.32 23.77
C LYS A 286 -13.59 -14.82 23.54
N THR A 287 -14.64 -15.38 22.96
CA THR A 287 -14.79 -16.81 22.68
C THR A 287 -15.33 -17.01 21.26
N PRO A 288 -14.52 -16.76 20.22
CA PRO A 288 -14.99 -16.57 18.84
C PRO A 288 -15.67 -17.80 18.22
N LEU A 289 -15.47 -18.99 18.78
CA LEU A 289 -16.16 -20.22 18.35
C LEU A 289 -17.54 -20.40 19.01
N ASP A 290 -17.96 -19.50 19.90
CA ASP A 290 -19.33 -19.42 20.41
C ASP A 290 -20.08 -18.32 19.64
N PRO A 291 -21.05 -18.67 18.77
CA PRO A 291 -21.79 -17.69 17.97
C PRO A 291 -22.49 -16.62 18.79
N GLU A 292 -22.95 -16.96 19.99
CA GLU A 292 -23.69 -16.06 20.88
C GLU A 292 -22.76 -15.07 21.61
N SER A 293 -21.45 -15.27 21.55
CA SER A 293 -20.47 -14.40 22.22
C SER A 293 -20.18 -13.09 21.46
N TRP A 294 -20.53 -13.01 20.19
CA TRP A 294 -20.27 -11.86 19.35
C TRP A 294 -21.19 -10.69 19.66
N GLN A 295 -20.58 -9.54 19.95
CA GLN A 295 -21.28 -8.30 20.29
C GLN A 295 -21.05 -7.24 19.22
N PHE A 296 -22.12 -6.76 18.60
CA PHE A 296 -22.05 -5.63 17.68
C PHE A 296 -21.76 -4.32 18.42
N LYS A 297 -20.73 -3.60 18.02
CA LYS A 297 -20.26 -2.34 18.63
C LYS A 297 -20.68 -1.09 17.85
N GLY A 298 -21.31 -1.24 16.70
CA GLY A 298 -21.75 -0.14 15.85
C GLY A 298 -20.98 -0.03 14.54
N GLY A 299 -21.36 0.95 13.73
CA GLY A 299 -20.54 1.41 12.62
C GLY A 299 -19.42 2.32 13.12
N PHE A 300 -18.21 2.15 12.61
CA PHE A 300 -17.04 2.91 13.09
C PHE A 300 -16.29 3.67 11.98
N PHE A 301 -16.45 3.28 10.71
CA PHE A 301 -15.83 3.97 9.59
C PHE A 301 -16.85 4.18 8.47
N LEU A 302 -17.11 5.45 8.16
CA LEU A 302 -18.10 5.85 7.17
C LEU A 302 -17.61 5.56 5.75
N ASN A 303 -18.53 5.44 4.80
CA ASN A 303 -18.14 5.38 3.39
C ASN A 303 -17.45 6.69 2.97
N ALA A 304 -16.50 6.61 2.04
CA ALA A 304 -15.84 7.79 1.47
C ALA A 304 -16.85 8.81 0.90
N GLY A 305 -17.98 8.32 0.35
CA GLY A 305 -19.09 9.14 -0.12
C GLY A 305 -19.72 10.04 0.96
N ASP A 306 -19.80 9.58 2.21
CA ASP A 306 -20.26 10.39 3.34
C ASP A 306 -19.30 11.55 3.69
N SER A 307 -18.08 11.49 3.18
CA SER A 307 -17.03 12.51 3.34
C SER A 307 -16.92 13.46 2.15
N GLY A 308 -17.85 13.40 1.20
CA GLY A 308 -17.84 14.23 -0.02
C GLY A 308 -16.84 13.77 -1.08
N MET A 309 -16.48 12.50 -1.06
CA MET A 309 -15.74 11.81 -2.10
C MET A 309 -16.69 10.95 -2.95
N ASP A 310 -16.18 10.29 -3.98
CA ASP A 310 -16.98 9.34 -4.75
C ASP A 310 -17.30 8.09 -3.90
N TRP A 311 -18.52 7.57 -4.06
CA TRP A 311 -18.94 6.32 -3.43
C TRP A 311 -18.24 5.12 -4.07
N CYS A 312 -17.70 4.24 -3.24
CA CYS A 312 -17.18 2.94 -3.64
C CYS A 312 -17.52 1.88 -2.58
N ASN A 313 -17.24 0.60 -2.86
CA ASN A 313 -17.24 -0.41 -1.80
C ASN A 313 -16.21 -0.03 -0.73
N ASN A 314 -16.32 -0.63 0.45
CA ASN A 314 -15.46 -0.27 1.58
C ASN A 314 -14.75 -1.54 2.10
N HIS A 315 -13.45 -1.42 2.34
CA HIS A 315 -12.64 -2.48 2.94
C HIS A 315 -11.55 -1.81 3.77
N THR A 316 -11.38 -2.25 5.01
CA THR A 316 -10.45 -1.61 5.96
C THR A 316 -9.59 -2.65 6.67
N HIS A 317 -8.41 -2.22 7.13
CA HIS A 317 -7.53 -3.00 7.99
C HIS A 317 -7.07 -2.11 9.15
N LEU A 318 -7.21 -2.62 10.38
CA LEU A 318 -6.77 -1.94 11.59
C LEU A 318 -5.34 -2.34 11.90
N ILE A 319 -4.46 -1.37 12.09
CA ILE A 319 -3.06 -1.64 12.40
C ILE A 319 -2.49 -0.67 13.43
N GLU A 320 -1.67 -1.19 14.34
CA GLU A 320 -0.82 -0.37 15.19
C GLU A 320 0.59 -0.33 14.60
N TYR A 321 1.14 0.88 14.47
CA TYR A 321 2.52 1.08 14.01
C TYR A 321 3.18 2.18 14.84
N LYS A 322 4.35 1.88 15.42
CA LYS A 322 5.09 2.80 16.31
C LYS A 322 4.22 3.39 17.42
N GLY A 323 3.35 2.57 18.01
CA GLY A 323 2.48 2.96 19.13
C GLY A 323 1.30 3.86 18.74
N THR A 324 1.02 4.02 17.46
CA THR A 324 -0.12 4.76 16.94
C THR A 324 -1.04 3.82 16.16
N ARG A 325 -2.35 3.99 16.33
CA ARG A 325 -3.37 3.17 15.68
C ARG A 325 -3.91 3.86 14.44
N TYR A 326 -3.90 3.11 13.35
CA TYR A 326 -4.29 3.54 12.02
C TYR A 326 -5.37 2.64 11.47
N ILE A 327 -6.13 3.20 10.53
CA ILE A 327 -7.00 2.45 9.63
C ILE A 327 -6.46 2.60 8.21
N LEU A 328 -6.12 1.47 7.61
CA LEU A 328 -5.90 1.39 6.17
C LEU A 328 -7.25 1.19 5.49
N HIS A 329 -7.48 1.85 4.39
CA HIS A 329 -8.72 1.78 3.62
C HIS A 329 -8.47 2.13 2.16
N HIS A 330 -9.49 2.18 1.33
CA HIS A 330 -9.36 2.68 -0.04
C HIS A 330 -10.44 3.71 -0.38
N THR A 331 -10.14 4.52 -1.40
CA THR A 331 -11.02 5.54 -1.97
C THR A 331 -10.81 5.61 -3.49
N LEU A 332 -11.46 6.57 -4.15
CA LEU A 332 -11.26 6.87 -5.58
C LEU A 332 -10.41 8.13 -5.83
N HIS A 333 -9.55 8.52 -4.90
CA HIS A 333 -8.78 9.78 -4.94
C HIS A 333 -7.98 10.00 -6.23
N ILE A 334 -7.24 8.97 -6.71
CA ILE A 334 -6.46 9.10 -7.96
C ILE A 334 -7.41 9.28 -9.12
N GLN A 335 -8.52 8.52 -9.17
CA GLN A 335 -9.53 8.61 -10.21
C GLN A 335 -10.12 10.02 -10.32
N GLU A 336 -10.30 10.74 -9.22
CA GLU A 336 -10.80 12.13 -9.23
C GLU A 336 -9.89 13.08 -10.03
N ARG A 337 -8.60 12.77 -10.17
CA ARG A 337 -7.60 13.59 -10.85
C ARG A 337 -7.11 13.02 -12.17
N THR A 338 -7.44 11.78 -12.49
CA THR A 338 -7.16 11.15 -13.76
C THR A 338 -8.31 11.37 -14.74
N LYS A 339 -8.19 10.86 -15.94
CA LYS A 339 -9.27 10.90 -16.94
C LYS A 339 -10.28 9.79 -16.74
N THR A 340 -9.88 8.69 -16.10
CA THR A 340 -10.76 7.53 -15.91
C THR A 340 -11.79 7.77 -14.80
N LYS A 341 -12.94 7.14 -14.95
CA LYS A 341 -14.04 7.11 -13.97
C LYS A 341 -14.58 5.69 -13.78
N GLY A 342 -13.75 4.70 -14.05
CA GLY A 342 -14.13 3.30 -14.04
C GLY A 342 -14.30 2.65 -12.67
N GLY A 343 -14.06 3.36 -11.57
CA GLY A 343 -14.13 2.80 -10.20
C GLY A 343 -12.80 2.17 -9.75
N PHE A 344 -11.66 2.64 -10.26
CA PHE A 344 -10.32 2.19 -9.85
C PHE A 344 -9.94 2.82 -8.52
N ARG A 345 -9.74 1.98 -7.52
CA ARG A 345 -9.53 2.37 -6.13
C ARG A 345 -8.06 2.67 -5.85
N CYS A 346 -7.79 3.42 -4.78
CA CYS A 346 -6.45 3.68 -4.28
C CYS A 346 -6.41 3.60 -2.76
N MET A 347 -5.37 2.96 -2.22
CA MET A 347 -5.18 2.80 -0.79
C MET A 347 -4.89 4.13 -0.11
N CYS A 348 -5.45 4.28 1.09
CA CYS A 348 -5.35 5.42 1.97
C CYS A 348 -5.08 4.98 3.41
N VAL A 349 -4.65 5.92 4.25
CA VAL A 349 -4.45 5.70 5.68
C VAL A 349 -4.90 6.91 6.47
N ASP A 350 -5.68 6.66 7.55
CA ASP A 350 -6.11 7.67 8.49
C ASP A 350 -5.86 7.21 9.94
N LEU A 351 -5.95 8.13 10.90
CA LEU A 351 -5.88 7.81 12.32
C LEU A 351 -7.20 7.19 12.78
N LEU A 352 -7.11 6.14 13.58
CA LEU A 352 -8.26 5.55 14.26
C LEU A 352 -7.89 5.22 15.71
N PRO A 353 -8.20 6.08 16.68
CA PRO A 353 -7.86 5.86 18.08
C PRO A 353 -8.86 4.90 18.77
N TYR A 354 -8.99 3.68 18.25
CA TYR A 354 -9.86 2.64 18.85
C TYR A 354 -9.22 2.00 20.07
N THR A 355 -10.04 1.33 20.87
CA THR A 355 -9.61 0.39 21.92
C THR A 355 -10.29 -0.96 21.69
N ASP A 356 -9.98 -1.96 22.51
CA ASP A 356 -10.67 -3.27 22.50
C ASP A 356 -12.17 -3.19 22.80
N THR A 357 -12.65 -2.07 23.28
CA THR A 357 -14.05 -1.85 23.69
C THR A 357 -14.74 -0.68 23.00
N GLU A 358 -13.99 0.30 22.50
CA GLU A 358 -14.52 1.55 21.93
C GLU A 358 -14.00 1.78 20.52
N PHE A 359 -14.92 2.05 19.61
CA PHE A 359 -14.65 2.31 18.19
C PHE A 359 -15.29 3.65 17.82
N PRO A 360 -14.52 4.76 17.87
CA PRO A 360 -15.05 6.07 17.50
C PRO A 360 -15.40 6.09 16.01
N VAL A 361 -16.53 6.71 15.67
CA VAL A 361 -16.94 6.88 14.27
C VAL A 361 -15.94 7.81 13.58
N THR A 362 -15.29 7.29 12.55
CA THR A 362 -14.24 7.95 11.77
C THR A 362 -14.60 7.95 10.29
N LYS A 363 -13.92 8.74 9.51
CA LYS A 363 -14.17 8.88 8.08
C LYS A 363 -12.86 9.02 7.30
N ALA A 364 -12.90 8.68 6.02
CA ALA A 364 -11.80 8.92 5.10
C ALA A 364 -11.47 10.40 4.97
N THR A 365 -10.17 10.75 4.94
CA THR A 365 -9.69 12.11 4.71
C THR A 365 -8.76 12.18 3.50
N ARG A 366 -8.64 13.38 2.90
CA ARG A 366 -7.64 13.66 1.87
C ARG A 366 -6.28 13.96 2.48
N GLU A 367 -6.29 14.54 3.66
CA GLU A 367 -5.12 14.92 4.43
C GLU A 367 -4.28 13.71 4.81
N GLY A 368 -4.94 12.60 5.21
CA GLY A 368 -4.28 11.39 5.69
C GLY A 368 -3.56 11.61 7.02
N VAL A 369 -2.38 11.04 7.15
CA VAL A 369 -1.60 11.04 8.40
C VAL A 369 -0.35 11.93 8.31
N THR A 370 0.20 12.27 9.46
CA THR A 370 1.47 13.01 9.56
C THR A 370 2.65 12.05 9.55
N GLN A 371 3.81 12.54 9.09
CA GLN A 371 5.07 11.80 9.14
C GLN A 371 5.43 11.44 10.59
N THR A 372 5.69 10.16 10.85
CA THR A 372 6.00 9.67 12.21
C THR A 372 7.41 10.01 12.66
N GLN A 373 8.34 10.14 11.71
CA GLN A 373 9.74 10.52 11.92
C GLN A 373 10.33 11.04 10.62
N PRO A 374 11.30 11.96 10.66
CA PRO A 374 12.04 12.35 9.47
C PRO A 374 12.79 11.17 8.85
N LEU A 375 12.91 11.17 7.51
CA LEU A 375 13.65 10.16 6.78
C LEU A 375 15.16 10.38 6.94
N ASP A 376 15.92 9.31 7.24
CA ASP A 376 17.39 9.34 7.41
C ASP A 376 18.08 9.21 6.04
N PRO A 377 18.61 10.29 5.44
CA PRO A 377 19.23 10.23 4.11
C PRO A 377 20.53 9.46 4.05
N TYR A 378 21.11 9.11 5.21
CA TYR A 378 22.36 8.35 5.28
C TYR A 378 22.16 6.83 5.12
N LYS A 379 20.91 6.38 5.12
CA LYS A 379 20.51 5.06 4.61
C LYS A 379 20.31 5.13 3.10
N ALA A 380 20.45 3.99 2.44
CA ALA A 380 20.18 3.89 1.01
C ALA A 380 18.68 3.80 0.77
N HIS A 381 18.12 4.73 0.00
CA HIS A 381 16.71 4.80 -0.36
C HIS A 381 16.49 4.37 -1.80
N SER A 382 15.39 3.68 -2.05
CA SER A 382 14.93 3.38 -3.41
C SER A 382 14.50 4.66 -4.13
N GLY A 383 14.72 4.74 -5.43
CA GLY A 383 14.11 5.77 -6.27
C GLY A 383 12.58 5.67 -6.30
N ALA A 384 12.03 4.48 -6.02
CA ALA A 384 10.61 4.22 -5.93
C ALA A 384 9.99 4.55 -4.54
N GLU A 385 10.78 5.05 -3.58
CA GLU A 385 10.31 5.56 -2.29
C GLU A 385 10.04 7.07 -2.40
N MET A 386 8.78 7.47 -2.26
CA MET A 386 8.38 8.85 -2.46
C MET A 386 7.07 9.21 -1.74
N PHE A 387 6.86 10.49 -1.49
CA PHE A 387 5.58 11.03 -1.06
C PHE A 387 4.62 11.20 -2.25
N THR A 388 5.09 11.81 -3.34
CA THR A 388 4.33 11.99 -4.58
C THR A 388 5.27 12.18 -5.78
N CYS A 389 4.70 12.21 -6.99
CA CYS A 389 5.43 12.39 -8.23
C CYS A 389 4.55 12.99 -9.34
N ALA A 390 5.17 13.42 -10.42
CA ALA A 390 4.48 13.74 -11.68
C ALA A 390 5.21 13.10 -12.86
N ASP A 391 4.43 12.52 -13.79
CA ASP A 391 4.91 11.86 -15.00
C ASP A 391 6.01 10.81 -14.74
N MET A 392 5.86 10.03 -13.65
CA MET A 392 6.76 8.96 -13.29
C MET A 392 6.06 7.60 -13.36
N TRP A 393 6.82 6.57 -13.68
CA TRP A 393 6.42 5.17 -13.59
C TRP A 393 7.53 4.34 -12.97
N TYR A 394 7.37 3.02 -12.96
CA TYR A 394 8.32 2.13 -12.31
C TYR A 394 8.95 1.16 -13.32
N GLU A 395 10.21 0.82 -13.10
CA GLU A 395 10.92 -0.22 -13.82
C GLU A 395 11.39 -1.29 -12.83
N GLN A 396 11.02 -2.54 -13.08
CA GLN A 396 11.43 -3.65 -12.21
C GLN A 396 12.90 -4.00 -12.40
N ILE A 397 13.67 -3.97 -11.32
CA ILE A 397 15.08 -4.38 -11.27
C ILE A 397 15.18 -5.87 -10.94
N SER A 398 14.44 -6.31 -9.92
CA SER A 398 14.30 -7.69 -9.49
C SER A 398 13.03 -7.84 -8.67
N THR A 399 12.68 -9.04 -8.22
CA THR A 399 11.53 -9.27 -7.35
C THR A 399 11.59 -8.36 -6.12
N GLY A 400 10.53 -7.58 -5.89
CA GLY A 400 10.41 -6.65 -4.76
C GLY A 400 11.33 -5.42 -4.82
N LYS A 401 12.01 -5.17 -5.95
CA LYS A 401 12.94 -4.05 -6.12
C LYS A 401 12.66 -3.29 -7.41
N MET A 402 12.31 -2.02 -7.28
CA MET A 402 11.93 -1.14 -8.37
C MET A 402 12.88 0.05 -8.49
N ALA A 403 13.03 0.58 -9.70
CA ALA A 403 13.52 1.92 -9.98
C ALA A 403 12.33 2.79 -10.40
N VAL A 404 12.43 4.09 -10.20
CA VAL A 404 11.47 5.02 -10.81
C VAL A 404 11.99 5.48 -12.17
N LYS A 405 11.08 5.63 -13.14
CA LYS A 405 11.38 6.02 -14.53
C LYS A 405 10.54 7.21 -14.95
N SER A 406 11.19 8.22 -15.55
CA SER A 406 10.52 9.39 -16.12
C SER A 406 9.76 9.04 -17.40
N LEU A 407 8.53 9.55 -17.53
CA LEU A 407 7.67 9.40 -18.71
C LEU A 407 7.73 10.60 -19.66
N ALA A 408 8.20 11.75 -19.17
CA ALA A 408 8.26 12.99 -19.91
C ALA A 408 9.43 13.89 -19.44
N GLU A 409 9.76 14.92 -20.20
CA GLU A 409 10.59 16.04 -19.75
C GLU A 409 9.90 16.78 -18.59
N GLY A 410 10.67 17.16 -17.58
CA GLY A 410 10.16 17.83 -16.40
C GLY A 410 9.42 16.93 -15.41
N ALA A 411 9.41 15.62 -15.61
CA ALA A 411 8.94 14.65 -14.62
C ALA A 411 9.72 14.79 -13.31
N TRP A 412 9.11 14.49 -12.17
CA TRP A 412 9.77 14.62 -10.87
C TRP A 412 9.23 13.65 -9.82
N THR A 413 10.07 13.37 -8.80
CA THR A 413 9.69 12.72 -7.55
C THR A 413 9.90 13.67 -6.38
N TYR A 414 9.09 13.49 -5.32
CA TYR A 414 9.14 14.26 -4.09
C TYR A 414 9.21 13.33 -2.88
N ILE A 415 10.20 13.55 -2.02
CA ILE A 415 10.41 12.88 -0.75
C ILE A 415 10.23 13.91 0.37
N LYS A 416 9.32 13.66 1.30
CA LYS A 416 8.96 14.59 2.37
C LYS A 416 9.83 14.38 3.60
N GLY A 417 10.27 15.50 4.22
CA GLY A 417 10.82 15.53 5.56
C GLY A 417 12.09 14.70 5.75
N VAL A 418 13.13 14.96 4.97
CA VAL A 418 14.45 14.31 5.02
C VAL A 418 15.36 15.06 5.96
N ASP A 419 15.89 14.41 7.02
CA ASP A 419 16.77 15.05 8.03
C ASP A 419 18.25 14.82 7.74
N PHE A 420 18.90 15.83 7.18
CA PHE A 420 20.34 15.82 6.93
C PHE A 420 21.16 16.15 8.20
N GLY A 421 20.53 16.50 9.32
CA GLY A 421 21.20 16.75 10.60
C GLY A 421 22.32 17.79 10.50
N LYS A 422 23.55 17.39 10.82
CA LYS A 422 24.75 18.23 10.71
C LYS A 422 25.20 18.46 9.26
N GLY A 423 24.63 17.71 8.33
CA GLY A 423 24.70 17.96 6.90
C GLY A 423 25.66 17.10 6.09
N THR A 424 25.42 17.16 4.79
CA THR A 424 26.23 16.52 3.75
C THR A 424 26.60 17.50 2.63
N GLU A 425 27.72 17.23 1.98
CA GLU A 425 28.15 17.91 0.76
C GLU A 425 28.19 16.91 -0.41
N LYS A 426 27.68 15.66 -0.20
CA LYS A 426 27.83 14.59 -1.19
C LYS A 426 26.65 13.62 -1.16
N LEU A 427 26.18 13.28 -2.36
CA LEU A 427 25.19 12.23 -2.57
C LEU A 427 25.74 11.13 -3.45
N LEU A 428 25.28 9.90 -3.21
CA LEU A 428 25.44 8.76 -4.11
C LEU A 428 24.12 8.52 -4.81
N ILE A 429 24.13 8.49 -6.12
CA ILE A 429 22.98 8.24 -6.98
C ILE A 429 23.27 7.01 -7.82
N THR A 430 22.34 6.06 -7.91
CA THR A 430 22.39 4.97 -8.88
C THR A 430 21.31 5.21 -9.90
N ALA A 431 21.71 5.49 -11.15
CA ALA A 431 20.78 5.90 -12.20
C ALA A 431 21.28 5.46 -13.58
N LYS A 432 20.36 5.46 -14.57
CA LYS A 432 20.65 5.26 -15.98
C LYS A 432 19.80 6.17 -16.85
N GLY A 433 20.25 6.42 -18.07
CA GLY A 433 19.52 7.17 -19.09
C GLY A 433 20.36 8.19 -19.82
N MET A 434 19.70 9.01 -20.64
CA MET A 434 20.30 10.08 -21.42
C MET A 434 19.64 11.41 -21.02
N GLY A 435 20.41 12.30 -20.36
CA GLY A 435 19.92 13.61 -19.90
C GLY A 435 20.41 13.97 -18.52
N VAL A 436 19.55 14.61 -17.71
CA VAL A 436 19.92 15.21 -16.42
C VAL A 436 18.91 14.83 -15.37
N ILE A 437 19.38 14.54 -14.14
CA ILE A 437 18.59 14.57 -12.92
C ILE A 437 19.02 15.81 -12.12
N GLU A 438 18.07 16.68 -11.77
CA GLU A 438 18.31 17.82 -10.91
C GLU A 438 17.82 17.53 -9.49
N LEU A 439 18.67 17.83 -8.50
CA LEU A 439 18.32 17.85 -7.08
C LEU A 439 17.83 19.23 -6.70
N ARG A 440 16.62 19.31 -6.13
CA ARG A 440 16.05 20.56 -5.63
C ARG A 440 15.53 20.36 -4.19
N LEU A 441 15.48 21.42 -3.39
CA LEU A 441 15.03 21.38 -2.00
C LEU A 441 13.82 22.29 -1.78
N ASP A 442 12.87 21.80 -1.01
CA ASP A 442 11.69 22.49 -0.46
C ASP A 442 10.67 23.03 -1.49
N ASP A 443 11.08 23.30 -2.71
CA ASP A 443 10.22 23.71 -3.82
C ASP A 443 10.70 23.07 -5.12
N ARG A 444 9.79 22.41 -5.84
CA ARG A 444 10.08 21.78 -7.14
C ARG A 444 10.57 22.78 -8.20
N ASN A 445 10.25 24.07 -8.03
CA ASN A 445 10.67 25.15 -8.92
C ASN A 445 11.91 25.91 -8.41
N ALA A 446 12.48 25.51 -7.26
CA ALA A 446 13.72 26.10 -6.76
C ALA A 446 14.89 25.87 -7.74
N GLU A 447 15.92 26.72 -7.67
CA GLU A 447 17.16 26.49 -8.40
C GLU A 447 17.78 25.14 -8.05
N PRO A 448 18.28 24.37 -9.00
CA PRO A 448 18.92 23.10 -8.73
C PRO A 448 20.14 23.27 -7.81
N LEU A 449 20.14 22.53 -6.71
CA LEU A 449 21.29 22.44 -5.80
C LEU A 449 22.38 21.50 -6.34
N GLY A 450 21.98 20.49 -7.12
CA GLY A 450 22.88 19.54 -7.75
C GLY A 450 22.34 19.09 -9.10
N VAL A 451 23.25 18.84 -10.04
CA VAL A 451 22.93 18.41 -11.41
C VAL A 451 23.75 17.14 -11.71
N ILE A 452 23.04 16.09 -12.09
CA ILE A 452 23.61 14.79 -12.42
C ILE A 452 23.43 14.52 -13.91
N GLU A 453 24.53 14.58 -14.68
CA GLU A 453 24.53 14.27 -16.11
C GLU A 453 24.61 12.76 -16.33
N LEU A 454 23.72 12.22 -17.14
CA LEU A 454 23.61 10.82 -17.50
C LEU A 454 23.83 10.64 -19.00
N ALA A 455 24.65 9.64 -19.36
CA ALA A 455 24.90 9.24 -20.74
C ALA A 455 25.23 7.73 -20.78
N ASN A 456 24.39 6.91 -20.10
CA ASN A 456 24.63 5.49 -19.84
C ASN A 456 23.35 4.66 -20.02
N ASP A 457 23.50 3.48 -20.60
CA ASP A 457 22.39 2.53 -20.83
C ASP A 457 22.15 1.59 -19.63
N GLY A 458 23.15 1.44 -18.75
CA GLY A 458 23.09 0.63 -17.52
C GLY A 458 23.08 1.48 -16.27
N PHE A 459 22.68 0.89 -15.13
CA PHE A 459 22.73 1.60 -13.85
C PHE A 459 24.16 1.82 -13.38
N ASP A 460 24.58 3.08 -13.31
CA ASP A 460 25.88 3.51 -12.80
C ASP A 460 25.72 4.19 -11.44
N LYS A 461 26.68 3.94 -10.55
CA LYS A 461 26.79 4.61 -9.26
C LYS A 461 27.59 5.89 -9.43
N ILE A 462 26.93 7.02 -9.25
CA ILE A 462 27.47 8.36 -9.47
C ILE A 462 27.61 9.08 -8.13
N SER A 463 28.78 9.64 -7.87
CA SER A 463 29.03 10.49 -6.72
C SER A 463 28.83 11.96 -7.10
N VAL A 464 27.90 12.63 -6.45
CA VAL A 464 27.52 14.02 -6.68
C VAL A 464 28.05 14.90 -5.56
N VAL A 465 28.96 15.81 -5.88
CA VAL A 465 29.44 16.83 -4.94
C VAL A 465 28.55 18.06 -5.06
N LEU A 466 27.96 18.46 -3.94
CA LEU A 466 27.07 19.60 -3.88
C LEU A 466 27.86 20.91 -3.71
N PRO A 467 27.44 22.00 -4.35
CA PRO A 467 28.10 23.30 -4.21
C PRO A 467 27.95 23.91 -2.83
N THR A 468 26.91 23.49 -2.11
CA THR A 468 26.58 23.96 -0.76
C THR A 468 26.18 22.77 0.10
N LYS A 469 26.58 22.80 1.37
CA LYS A 469 26.23 21.81 2.38
C LYS A 469 24.74 21.87 2.68
N ILE A 470 24.05 20.72 2.59
CA ILE A 470 22.66 20.57 3.05
C ILE A 470 22.69 20.25 4.56
N THR A 471 21.89 20.93 5.38
CA THR A 471 21.78 20.70 6.83
C THR A 471 20.31 20.82 7.27
N GLY A 472 19.92 20.08 8.32
CA GLY A 472 18.57 20.13 8.87
C GLY A 472 17.57 19.33 8.05
N ILE A 473 16.28 19.64 8.20
CA ILE A 473 15.18 18.89 7.57
C ILE A 473 14.73 19.65 6.32
N HIS A 474 14.68 18.94 5.19
CA HIS A 474 14.25 19.44 3.90
C HIS A 474 13.32 18.44 3.19
N ASN A 475 12.51 18.97 2.29
CA ASN A 475 11.84 18.19 1.27
C ASN A 475 12.76 18.06 0.04
N VAL A 476 12.87 16.85 -0.51
CA VAL A 476 13.80 16.55 -1.59
C VAL A 476 13.03 16.26 -2.87
N TYR A 477 13.43 16.92 -3.96
CA TYR A 477 12.90 16.67 -5.31
C TYR A 477 14.02 16.22 -6.23
N PHE A 478 13.74 15.18 -7.01
CA PHE A 478 14.52 14.80 -8.19
C PHE A 478 13.70 15.11 -9.43
N ALA A 479 14.18 16.02 -10.27
CA ALA A 479 13.54 16.40 -11.53
C ALA A 479 14.34 15.86 -12.72
N PHE A 480 13.66 15.41 -13.76
CA PHE A 480 14.22 14.65 -14.87
C PHE A 480 14.06 15.41 -16.18
N SER A 481 15.17 15.65 -16.90
CA SER A 481 15.20 16.48 -18.11
C SER A 481 14.67 15.79 -19.37
N SER A 482 14.46 14.50 -19.34
CA SER A 482 13.98 13.73 -20.49
C SER A 482 13.21 12.49 -20.06
N LYS A 483 12.50 11.89 -20.98
CA LYS A 483 11.87 10.57 -20.85
C LYS A 483 12.92 9.47 -20.70
N ASP A 484 12.55 8.35 -20.06
CA ASP A 484 13.33 7.13 -19.91
C ASP A 484 14.61 7.26 -19.05
N ILE A 485 14.74 8.31 -18.25
CA ILE A 485 15.73 8.35 -17.18
C ILE A 485 15.20 7.54 -15.99
N CYS A 486 16.05 6.63 -15.46
CA CYS A 486 15.72 5.79 -14.32
C CYS A 486 16.60 6.12 -13.12
N LEU A 487 15.99 6.32 -11.95
CA LEU A 487 16.63 6.44 -10.65
C LEU A 487 16.34 5.15 -9.84
N GLU A 488 17.39 4.35 -9.60
CA GLU A 488 17.30 3.14 -8.78
C GLU A 488 17.40 3.45 -7.31
N ARG A 489 18.40 4.30 -6.93
CA ARG A 489 18.76 4.52 -5.53
C ARG A 489 19.44 5.86 -5.33
N TRP A 490 19.26 6.41 -4.11
CA TRP A 490 19.99 7.58 -3.65
C TRP A 490 20.38 7.44 -2.16
N GLN A 491 21.45 8.16 -1.74
CA GLN A 491 21.95 8.15 -0.38
C GLN A 491 22.85 9.38 -0.15
N ALA A 492 22.77 10.02 1.01
CA ALA A 492 23.74 11.01 1.45
C ALA A 492 25.00 10.33 2.01
N GLU A 493 26.17 10.92 1.78
CA GLU A 493 27.41 10.47 2.42
C GLU A 493 27.72 11.33 3.64
N ARG A 494 28.09 10.71 4.76
CA ARG A 494 28.62 11.43 5.92
C ARG A 494 30.04 11.88 5.61
N LYS A 495 30.38 13.11 6.01
CA LYS A 495 31.78 13.53 6.02
C LYS A 495 32.47 12.80 7.18
N GLU A 496 33.49 12.00 6.91
CA GLU A 496 34.36 11.40 7.93
C GLU A 496 35.02 12.47 8.81
#